data_3df755f29b13417168d06659e822f1b2
#
_entry.id   3df755f29b13417168d06659e822f1b2
#
_cell.length_a   1.000
_cell.length_b   1.000
_cell.length_c   1.000
_cell.angle_alpha   90.00
_cell.angle_beta   90.00
_cell.angle_gamma   90.00
#
_symmetry.space_group_name_H-M   'P 1'
#
loop_
_entity.id
_entity.type
_entity.pdbx_description
1 polymer ?
#
loop_
_entity_poly.entity_id
_entity_poly.type
_entity_poly.pdbx_seq_one_letter_code
_entity_poly.pdbx_strand_id
1 'polypeptide(L)'
;MITYGWDGEWDIIPPNLRNELEDMYAPAEGASYMTGNFNAEFSWHIKRWFTLAGGLYFNGMYGSTIDPATAEVISRDRGVTFSFIPTARFYWLNSEKCRLYSSVGLGVMAGGFRDDRYAIPAFQFSPFGVTAGRKVFFFAEYSMGTTYFGGQIGLGYRF
;
A
#
# COMPACT_ATOMS: atom_id res chain seq x y z
N MET A 1 -3.68 -7.43 -13.38
CA MET A 1 -2.65 -7.90 -12.44
C MET A 1 -3.23 -7.82 -11.04
N ILE A 2 -3.18 -8.89 -10.26
CA ILE A 2 -3.69 -8.92 -8.87
C ILE A 2 -2.50 -9.20 -7.97
N THR A 3 -2.32 -8.41 -6.93
CA THR A 3 -1.16 -8.48 -6.03
C THR A 3 -1.55 -8.43 -4.58
N TYR A 4 -0.67 -9.01 -3.76
CA TYR A 4 -0.65 -8.87 -2.32
C TYR A 4 0.71 -8.27 -1.91
N GLY A 5 0.69 -7.17 -1.19
CA GLY A 5 1.86 -6.51 -0.62
C GLY A 5 1.77 -6.48 0.90
N TRP A 6 2.90 -6.60 1.56
CA TRP A 6 3.00 -6.48 3.01
C TRP A 6 3.61 -5.12 3.37
N ASP A 7 2.88 -4.35 4.15
CA ASP A 7 3.35 -3.10 4.74
C ASP A 7 3.96 -3.40 6.10
N GLY A 8 5.27 -3.27 6.18
CA GLY A 8 5.96 -3.22 7.46
C GLY A 8 5.97 -1.77 7.95
N GLU A 9 4.89 -1.30 8.53
CA GLU A 9 4.86 0.03 9.14
C GLU A 9 5.60 -0.02 10.47
N TRP A 10 6.74 0.65 10.51
CA TRP A 10 7.45 0.94 11.75
C TRP A 10 6.91 2.27 12.26
N ASP A 11 5.89 2.22 13.12
CA ASP A 11 5.46 3.38 13.88
C ASP A 11 6.57 3.80 14.84
N ILE A 12 7.46 4.65 14.34
CA ILE A 12 8.32 5.46 15.18
C ILE A 12 7.63 6.83 15.37
N ILE A 13 6.52 6.84 16.06
CA ILE A 13 5.99 8.07 16.65
C ILE A 13 6.51 8.10 18.08
N PRO A 14 7.45 8.99 18.40
CA PRO A 14 7.83 9.18 19.79
C PRO A 14 6.58 9.66 20.54
N PRO A 15 6.25 9.07 21.69
CA PRO A 15 5.14 9.55 22.49
C PRO A 15 5.38 11.02 22.80
N ASN A 16 4.46 11.89 22.34
CA ASN A 16 4.47 13.29 22.73
C ASN A 16 4.34 13.33 24.24
N LEU A 17 5.39 13.81 24.90
CA LEU A 17 5.47 14.09 26.32
C LEU A 17 4.53 15.26 26.70
N ARG A 18 3.25 15.12 26.41
CA ARG A 18 2.25 16.12 26.73
C ARG A 18 1.35 15.59 27.83
N ASN A 19 1.61 16.04 29.07
CA ASN A 19 0.82 15.84 30.28
C ASN A 19 0.59 14.39 30.69
N GLU A 20 1.62 13.79 31.27
CA GLU A 20 1.64 12.42 31.80
C GLU A 20 0.50 12.08 32.80
N LEU A 21 -0.22 13.08 33.34
CA LEU A 21 -1.32 12.86 34.25
C LEU A 21 -2.71 12.82 33.59
N GLU A 22 -2.91 13.49 32.46
CA GLU A 22 -4.17 13.41 31.69
C GLU A 22 -4.20 12.17 30.78
N ASP A 23 -3.04 11.72 30.30
CA ASP A 23 -2.95 10.53 29.43
C ASP A 23 -3.14 9.20 30.19
N MET A 24 -3.02 9.21 31.52
CA MET A 24 -3.18 7.99 32.33
C MET A 24 -4.63 7.46 32.37
N TYR A 25 -5.61 8.29 32.03
CA TYR A 25 -7.05 7.92 31.99
C TYR A 25 -7.66 8.03 30.59
N ALA A 26 -6.89 8.47 29.60
CA ALA A 26 -7.35 8.49 28.21
C ALA A 26 -7.38 7.07 27.63
N PRO A 27 -8.38 6.71 26.82
CA PRO A 27 -8.38 5.42 26.12
C PRO A 27 -7.11 5.27 25.29
N ALA A 28 -6.35 4.21 25.58
CA ALA A 28 -5.10 3.95 24.88
C ALA A 28 -5.37 3.30 23.52
N GLU A 29 -4.59 3.70 22.52
CA GLU A 29 -4.62 3.02 21.23
C GLU A 29 -4.02 1.61 21.40
N GLY A 30 -4.83 0.60 21.13
CA GLY A 30 -4.38 -0.78 21.09
C GLY A 30 -3.69 -1.11 19.77
N ALA A 31 -3.31 -2.36 19.61
CA ALA A 31 -2.65 -2.81 18.39
C ALA A 31 -3.51 -2.53 17.14
N SER A 32 -2.92 -1.88 16.17
CA SER A 32 -3.48 -1.70 14.83
C SER A 32 -2.90 -2.73 13.88
N TYR A 33 -3.74 -3.29 13.02
CA TYR A 33 -3.35 -4.29 12.03
C TYR A 33 -3.83 -3.86 10.66
N MET A 34 -2.98 -4.03 9.66
CA MET A 34 -3.34 -3.89 8.25
C MET A 34 -3.47 -5.25 7.59
N THR A 35 -4.46 -5.43 6.73
CA THR A 35 -4.66 -6.70 6.01
C THR A 35 -3.63 -6.94 4.92
N GLY A 36 -2.78 -5.95 4.65
CA GLY A 36 -1.93 -5.91 3.49
C GLY A 36 -2.62 -5.25 2.29
N ASN A 37 -1.83 -4.92 1.30
CA ASN A 37 -2.27 -4.15 0.15
C ASN A 37 -2.64 -5.08 -1.01
N PHE A 38 -3.92 -5.11 -1.37
CA PHE A 38 -4.39 -5.80 -2.57
C PHE A 38 -4.45 -4.80 -3.71
N ASN A 39 -3.87 -5.14 -4.85
CA ASN A 39 -4.01 -4.28 -6.01
C ASN A 39 -4.43 -5.02 -7.27
N ALA A 40 -5.07 -4.26 -8.16
CA ALA A 40 -5.35 -4.66 -9.51
C ALA A 40 -4.81 -3.59 -10.46
N GLU A 41 -4.00 -3.98 -11.43
CA GLU A 41 -3.42 -3.06 -12.38
C GLU A 41 -3.80 -3.45 -13.81
N PHE A 42 -4.14 -2.45 -14.59
CA PHE A 42 -4.34 -2.57 -16.02
C PHE A 42 -3.31 -1.71 -16.75
N SER A 43 -2.57 -2.30 -17.69
CA SER A 43 -1.43 -1.66 -18.33
C SER A 43 -1.51 -1.66 -19.86
N TRP A 44 -1.17 -0.51 -20.46
CA TRP A 44 -1.10 -0.31 -21.90
C TRP A 44 0.35 -0.11 -22.32
N HIS A 45 0.85 -0.97 -23.19
CA HIS A 45 2.17 -0.86 -23.77
C HIS A 45 2.15 0.18 -24.90
N ILE A 46 2.80 1.32 -24.67
CA ILE A 46 2.88 2.41 -25.64
C ILE A 46 4.12 2.24 -26.51
N LYS A 47 5.25 1.91 -25.89
CA LYS A 47 6.53 1.65 -26.55
C LYS A 47 7.21 0.45 -25.91
N ARG A 48 8.24 -0.11 -26.56
CA ARG A 48 9.02 -1.23 -26.02
C ARG A 48 9.65 -0.95 -24.65
N TRP A 49 9.97 0.30 -24.39
CA TRP A 49 10.61 0.75 -23.16
C TRP A 49 9.65 1.47 -22.21
N PHE A 50 8.38 1.71 -22.64
CA PHE A 50 7.42 2.52 -21.88
C PHE A 50 6.03 1.92 -21.87
N THR A 51 5.45 1.84 -20.70
CA THR A 51 4.07 1.38 -20.44
C THR A 51 3.38 2.35 -19.50
N LEU A 52 2.15 2.69 -19.79
CA LEU A 52 1.26 3.38 -18.88
C LEU A 52 0.35 2.35 -18.22
N ALA A 53 0.18 2.45 -16.92
CA ALA A 53 -0.66 1.56 -16.14
C ALA A 53 -1.62 2.34 -15.24
N GLY A 54 -2.78 1.79 -14.96
CA GLY A 54 -3.71 2.28 -13.95
C GLY A 54 -3.82 1.25 -12.84
N GLY A 55 -3.36 1.59 -11.64
CA GLY A 55 -3.41 0.74 -10.46
C GLY A 55 -4.55 1.13 -9.53
N LEU A 56 -5.34 0.15 -9.11
CA LEU A 56 -6.31 0.26 -8.03
C LEU A 56 -5.76 -0.50 -6.83
N TYR A 57 -5.67 0.16 -5.71
CA TYR A 57 -5.15 -0.41 -4.47
C TYR A 57 -6.22 -0.40 -3.40
N PHE A 58 -6.27 -1.45 -2.62
CA PHE A 58 -7.18 -1.63 -1.51
C PHE A 58 -6.43 -2.13 -0.28
N ASN A 59 -6.65 -1.48 0.84
CA ASN A 59 -6.10 -1.88 2.14
C ASN A 59 -7.19 -1.79 3.21
N GLY A 60 -7.32 -2.83 4.03
CA GLY A 60 -8.16 -2.83 5.20
C GLY A 60 -7.35 -2.55 6.46
N MET A 61 -7.83 -1.63 7.28
CA MET A 61 -7.23 -1.29 8.56
C MET A 61 -8.12 -1.77 9.70
N TYR A 62 -7.51 -2.30 10.74
CA TYR A 62 -8.18 -2.75 11.95
C TYR A 62 -7.45 -2.16 13.15
N GLY A 63 -8.16 -1.47 14.02
CA GLY A 63 -7.64 -0.93 15.25
C GLY A 63 -8.48 -1.39 16.44
N SER A 64 -7.90 -1.32 17.63
CA SER A 64 -8.61 -1.52 18.87
C SER A 64 -8.29 -0.36 19.82
N THR A 65 -9.28 0.07 20.58
CA THR A 65 -9.12 1.02 21.67
C THR A 65 -9.20 0.24 22.97
N ILE A 66 -8.24 0.40 23.85
CA ILE A 66 -8.10 -0.36 25.09
C ILE A 66 -8.31 0.60 26.28
N ASP A 67 -8.99 0.13 27.31
CA ASP A 67 -9.01 0.80 28.61
C ASP A 67 -7.65 0.60 29.30
N PRO A 68 -6.90 1.67 29.59
CA PRO A 68 -5.60 1.57 30.24
C PRO A 68 -5.65 0.99 31.65
N ALA A 69 -6.81 1.10 32.33
CA ALA A 69 -6.97 0.59 33.71
C ALA A 69 -7.27 -0.90 33.78
N THR A 70 -8.05 -1.43 32.81
CA THR A 70 -8.51 -2.82 32.83
C THR A 70 -7.85 -3.68 31.73
N ALA A 71 -7.17 -3.06 30.77
CA ALA A 71 -6.65 -3.68 29.56
C ALA A 71 -7.73 -4.37 28.69
N GLU A 72 -9.00 -4.02 28.90
CA GLU A 72 -10.10 -4.54 28.11
C GLU A 72 -10.28 -3.73 26.82
N VAL A 73 -10.64 -4.42 25.74
CA VAL A 73 -10.94 -3.78 24.44
C VAL A 73 -12.30 -3.09 24.52
N ILE A 74 -12.29 -1.75 24.53
CA ILE A 74 -13.51 -0.94 24.58
C ILE A 74 -14.19 -0.89 23.21
N SER A 75 -13.40 -0.72 22.13
CA SER A 75 -13.89 -0.60 20.78
C SER A 75 -12.97 -1.30 19.78
N ARG A 76 -13.56 -1.80 18.70
CA ARG A 76 -12.84 -2.32 17.53
C ARG A 76 -13.17 -1.45 16.35
N ASP A 77 -12.17 -0.73 15.91
CA ASP A 77 -12.27 0.19 14.79
C ASP A 77 -11.90 -0.53 13.50
N ARG A 78 -12.64 -0.22 12.45
CA ARG A 78 -12.39 -0.75 11.10
C ARG A 78 -12.30 0.40 10.13
N GLY A 79 -11.35 0.30 9.23
CA GLY A 79 -11.17 1.28 8.16
C GLY A 79 -10.83 0.60 6.86
N VAL A 80 -11.06 1.32 5.78
CA VAL A 80 -10.68 0.90 4.45
C VAL A 80 -10.06 2.08 3.70
N THR A 81 -9.05 1.78 2.91
CA THR A 81 -8.39 2.74 2.05
C THR A 81 -8.44 2.24 0.61
N PHE A 82 -8.80 3.14 -0.29
CA PHE A 82 -8.75 2.94 -1.73
C PHE A 82 -7.79 3.94 -2.34
N SER A 83 -6.96 3.48 -3.26
CA SER A 83 -6.10 4.38 -4.03
C SER A 83 -6.21 4.07 -5.51
N PHE A 84 -6.21 5.13 -6.31
CA PHE A 84 -6.08 5.04 -7.75
C PHE A 84 -4.81 5.76 -8.17
N ILE A 85 -3.86 5.03 -8.74
CA ILE A 85 -2.54 5.53 -9.08
C ILE A 85 -2.21 5.20 -10.55
N PRO A 86 -2.42 6.15 -11.46
CA PRO A 86 -1.79 6.10 -12.77
C PRO A 86 -0.27 6.02 -12.63
N THR A 87 0.34 5.07 -13.31
CA THR A 87 1.76 4.73 -13.16
C THR A 87 2.45 4.69 -14.53
N ALA A 88 3.56 5.38 -14.66
CA ALA A 88 4.47 5.30 -15.78
C ALA A 88 5.56 4.27 -15.46
N ARG A 89 5.72 3.27 -16.34
CA ARG A 89 6.69 2.19 -16.17
C ARG A 89 7.72 2.22 -17.28
N PHE A 90 8.99 2.20 -16.91
CA PHE A 90 10.14 2.26 -17.79
C PHE A 90 10.90 0.95 -17.75
N TYR A 91 11.02 0.27 -18.88
CA TYR A 91 11.71 -1.00 -19.00
C TYR A 91 13.17 -0.81 -19.36
N TRP A 92 14.05 -1.33 -18.54
CA TRP A 92 15.49 -1.36 -18.74
C TRP A 92 15.89 -2.62 -19.54
N LEU A 93 15.21 -3.73 -19.26
CA LEU A 93 15.30 -4.97 -20.01
C LEU A 93 13.89 -5.40 -20.42
N ASN A 94 13.68 -5.62 -21.69
CA ASN A 94 12.39 -6.06 -22.19
C ASN A 94 12.58 -7.28 -23.10
N SER A 95 12.71 -8.46 -22.47
CA SER A 95 12.76 -9.76 -23.12
C SER A 95 11.39 -10.43 -23.07
N GLU A 96 11.17 -11.45 -23.90
CA GLU A 96 9.91 -12.21 -23.90
C GLU A 96 9.63 -12.92 -22.58
N LYS A 97 10.67 -13.39 -21.89
CA LYS A 97 10.56 -14.19 -20.67
C LYS A 97 10.82 -13.40 -19.39
N CYS A 98 11.62 -12.33 -19.48
CA CYS A 98 12.02 -11.54 -18.33
C CYS A 98 12.04 -10.06 -18.69
N ARG A 99 11.47 -9.22 -17.83
CA ARG A 99 11.53 -7.77 -17.98
C ARG A 99 11.95 -7.16 -16.65
N LEU A 100 12.83 -6.17 -16.73
CA LEU A 100 13.23 -5.33 -15.60
C LEU A 100 12.73 -3.93 -15.85
N TYR A 101 12.19 -3.29 -14.81
CA TYR A 101 11.61 -1.97 -14.94
C TYR A 101 11.73 -1.15 -13.66
N SER A 102 11.57 0.14 -13.81
CA SER A 102 11.23 1.08 -12.74
C SER A 102 9.90 1.71 -13.04
N SER A 103 9.20 2.16 -12.02
CA SER A 103 7.93 2.83 -12.19
C SER A 103 7.76 4.03 -11.26
N VAL A 104 6.97 5.01 -11.72
CA VAL A 104 6.55 6.16 -10.93
C VAL A 104 5.07 6.40 -11.17
N GLY A 105 4.33 6.58 -10.09
CA GLY A 105 2.89 6.83 -10.13
C GLY A 105 2.51 8.01 -9.26
N LEU A 106 1.51 8.76 -9.71
CA LEU A 106 0.88 9.84 -8.97
C LEU A 106 -0.63 9.64 -9.05
N GLY A 107 -1.31 9.80 -7.93
CA GLY A 107 -2.74 9.53 -7.88
C GLY A 107 -3.41 10.12 -6.66
N VAL A 108 -4.48 9.49 -6.25
CA VAL A 108 -5.25 9.87 -5.06
C VAL A 108 -5.51 8.65 -4.19
N MET A 109 -5.46 8.87 -2.90
CA MET A 109 -5.85 7.90 -1.89
C MET A 109 -7.00 8.47 -1.08
N ALA A 110 -8.05 7.69 -0.92
CA ALA A 110 -9.20 8.04 -0.12
C ALA A 110 -9.54 6.88 0.81
N GLY A 111 -9.91 7.19 2.02
CA GLY A 111 -10.26 6.18 3.00
C GLY A 111 -11.07 6.73 4.14
N GLY A 112 -11.46 5.83 5.03
CA GLY A 112 -12.09 6.17 6.28
C GLY A 112 -11.62 5.22 7.37
N PHE A 113 -11.30 5.78 8.51
CA PHE A 113 -10.97 5.05 9.72
C PHE A 113 -11.66 5.73 10.90
N ARG A 114 -12.36 4.96 11.70
CA ARG A 114 -13.33 5.49 12.69
C ARG A 114 -14.40 6.35 11.99
N ASP A 115 -14.64 7.55 12.44
CA ASP A 115 -15.59 8.50 11.84
C ASP A 115 -14.93 9.50 10.88
N ASP A 116 -13.60 9.45 10.76
CA ASP A 116 -12.85 10.33 9.89
C ASP A 116 -12.74 9.80 8.46
N ARG A 117 -13.01 10.71 7.51
CA ARG A 117 -12.80 10.46 6.08
C ARG A 117 -11.70 11.36 5.57
N TYR A 118 -10.82 10.81 4.75
CA TYR A 118 -9.74 11.58 4.15
C TYR A 118 -9.61 11.29 2.66
N ALA A 119 -9.11 12.29 1.94
CA ALA A 119 -8.66 12.14 0.56
C ALA A 119 -7.36 12.95 0.41
N ILE A 120 -6.30 12.29 0.05
CA ILE A 120 -4.97 12.89 -0.07
C ILE A 120 -4.33 12.53 -1.41
N PRO A 121 -3.45 13.38 -1.94
CA PRO A 121 -2.62 13.00 -3.07
C PRO A 121 -1.75 11.81 -2.68
N ALA A 122 -1.63 10.85 -3.59
CA ALA A 122 -0.83 9.66 -3.41
C ALA A 122 0.28 9.61 -4.46
N PHE A 123 1.44 9.13 -4.06
CA PHE A 123 2.53 8.83 -4.98
C PHE A 123 3.06 7.42 -4.69
N GLN A 124 3.63 6.81 -5.72
CA GLN A 124 4.28 5.50 -5.60
C GLN A 124 5.50 5.48 -6.52
N PHE A 125 6.62 5.10 -6.00
CA PHE A 125 7.86 4.97 -6.74
C PHE A 125 8.43 3.57 -6.54
N SER A 126 8.70 2.89 -7.64
CA SER A 126 9.32 1.56 -7.63
C SER A 126 10.66 1.63 -8.37
N PRO A 127 11.76 1.71 -7.64
CA PRO A 127 13.09 1.75 -8.26
C PRO A 127 13.40 0.47 -9.02
N PHE A 128 12.86 -0.66 -8.59
CA PHE A 128 13.15 -1.95 -9.18
C PHE A 128 11.93 -2.87 -9.17
N GLY A 129 11.61 -3.39 -10.36
CA GLY A 129 10.61 -4.42 -10.56
C GLY A 129 11.08 -5.44 -11.61
N VAL A 130 10.69 -6.68 -11.42
CA VAL A 130 10.98 -7.79 -12.32
C VAL A 130 9.70 -8.52 -12.69
N THR A 131 9.55 -8.89 -13.96
CA THR A 131 8.53 -9.83 -14.39
C THR A 131 9.17 -11.03 -15.07
N ALA A 132 8.68 -12.22 -14.74
CA ALA A 132 9.14 -13.47 -15.31
C ALA A 132 7.96 -14.30 -15.86
N GLY A 133 8.02 -14.69 -17.12
CA GLY A 133 6.97 -15.44 -17.80
C GLY A 133 6.57 -14.85 -19.15
N ARG A 134 5.75 -15.55 -19.89
CA ARG A 134 5.26 -15.14 -21.22
C ARG A 134 3.85 -14.56 -21.15
N LYS A 135 2.82 -15.34 -21.45
CA LYS A 135 1.41 -14.93 -21.35
C LYS A 135 0.97 -14.75 -19.90
N VAL A 136 1.19 -15.78 -19.09
CA VAL A 136 1.10 -15.67 -17.64
C VAL A 136 2.49 -15.34 -17.13
N PHE A 137 2.61 -14.33 -16.29
CA PHE A 137 3.87 -13.91 -15.70
C PHE A 137 3.72 -13.68 -14.20
N PHE A 138 4.77 -14.01 -13.50
CA PHE A 138 4.98 -13.62 -12.11
C PHE A 138 5.71 -12.28 -12.10
N PHE A 139 5.42 -11.44 -11.12
CA PHE A 139 6.21 -10.24 -10.90
C PHE A 139 6.56 -10.09 -9.43
N ALA A 140 7.68 -9.43 -9.21
CA ALA A 140 8.12 -8.95 -7.92
C ALA A 140 8.61 -7.51 -8.09
N GLU A 141 8.25 -6.66 -7.15
CA GLU A 141 8.55 -5.24 -7.20
C GLU A 141 8.85 -4.75 -5.78
N TYR A 142 9.83 -3.88 -5.64
CA TYR A 142 10.07 -3.12 -4.43
C TYR A 142 9.64 -1.69 -4.66
N SER A 143 8.83 -1.16 -3.75
CA SER A 143 8.23 0.15 -3.92
C SER A 143 8.25 0.95 -2.64
N MET A 144 8.22 2.26 -2.80
CA MET A 144 8.08 3.23 -1.73
C MET A 144 7.11 4.32 -2.12
N GLY A 145 6.22 4.67 -1.22
CA GLY A 145 5.20 5.68 -1.49
C GLY A 145 4.13 5.77 -0.43
N THR A 146 3.09 6.52 -0.74
CA THR A 146 1.97 6.77 0.17
C THR A 146 1.08 5.54 0.37
N THR A 147 0.99 4.67 -0.66
CA THR A 147 0.07 3.52 -0.65
C THR A 147 0.66 2.33 0.10
N TYR A 148 1.93 2.07 -0.11
CA TYR A 148 2.68 1.02 0.60
C TYR A 148 4.18 1.25 0.47
N PHE A 149 4.91 0.70 1.42
CA PHE A 149 6.36 0.67 1.45
C PHE A 149 6.81 -0.79 1.60
N GLY A 150 7.66 -1.26 0.69
CA GLY A 150 8.19 -2.61 0.76
C GLY A 150 8.08 -3.41 -0.52
N GLY A 151 8.11 -4.73 -0.40
CA GLY A 151 8.01 -5.66 -1.51
C GLY A 151 6.58 -6.05 -1.83
N GLN A 152 6.26 -6.16 -3.11
CA GLN A 152 5.04 -6.81 -3.56
C GLN A 152 5.34 -7.91 -4.58
N ILE A 153 4.49 -8.91 -4.60
CA ILE A 153 4.56 -10.02 -5.54
C ILE A 153 3.18 -10.27 -6.12
N GLY A 154 3.11 -10.81 -7.31
CA GLY A 154 1.82 -11.15 -7.88
C GLY A 154 1.90 -11.82 -9.23
N LEU A 155 0.74 -12.03 -9.82
CA LEU A 155 0.57 -12.67 -11.11
C LEU A 155 -0.10 -11.71 -12.09
N GLY A 156 0.28 -11.78 -13.34
CA GLY A 156 -0.34 -11.03 -14.40
C GLY A 156 -0.56 -11.85 -15.65
N TYR A 157 -1.41 -11.33 -16.52
CA TYR A 157 -1.70 -11.91 -17.82
C TYR A 157 -1.47 -10.87 -18.93
N ARG A 158 -0.84 -11.30 -20.01
CA ARG A 158 -0.62 -10.48 -21.23
C ARG A 158 -1.54 -10.97 -22.34
N PHE A 159 -2.29 -10.05 -22.85
CA PHE A 159 -3.16 -10.26 -24.03
C PHE A 159 -2.37 -10.21 -25.32
#